data_c8247c5d1f6ff1c6b11b56b100fc673f
#
_entry.id   c8247c5d1f6ff1c6b11b56b100fc673f
#
_cell.length_a   1.000
_cell.length_b   1.000
_cell.length_c   1.000
_cell.angle_alpha   90.00
_cell.angle_beta   90.00
_cell.angle_gamma   90.00
#
_symmetry.space_group_name_H-M   'P 1'
#
loop_
_entity.id
_entity.type
_entity.pdbx_description
1 polymer ?
#
loop_
_entity_poly.entity_id
_entity_poly.type
_entity_poly.pdbx_seq_one_letter_code
_entity_poly.pdbx_strand_id
1 'polypeptide(L)'
;MPPSVTRGNSGVFKGAEMYKSTRETTKKYVPFEPTSPHWYSSESLKKLVFSYIAAAENGGGRDLPVGEFVRQFQGLARPAKAKAVRARIGDVKHLSDYKANPEAVGDLLSAMQEESKLPKPAALGFVGKEHFEKFFESIYDVQEFKYVKREGTLPSGLPLVFEFALANLSEMGHLYTAINFSPTFGDPLEGTTLAGPQFKANGITGFLSQGHALPESERSWYYSPAKVAVAAHIVTPAPIYLDRGKTRLNMEGA
;
A
#
# COMPACT_ATOMS: atom_id res chain seq x y z
N MET A 1 2.43 -9.78 48.83
CA MET A 1 1.43 -9.76 47.74
C MET A 1 2.03 -9.00 46.59
N PRO A 2 2.23 -9.59 45.42
CA PRO A 2 2.68 -8.86 44.24
C PRO A 2 1.54 -8.01 43.69
N PRO A 3 1.79 -6.82 43.12
CA PRO A 3 0.74 -5.98 42.55
C PRO A 3 0.14 -6.66 41.31
N SER A 4 -1.18 -6.64 41.24
CA SER A 4 -1.97 -7.13 40.13
C SER A 4 -1.67 -6.31 38.87
N VAL A 5 -1.07 -6.93 37.87
CA VAL A 5 -0.93 -6.35 36.53
C VAL A 5 -2.32 -6.32 35.90
N THR A 6 -2.96 -5.18 35.90
CA THR A 6 -4.12 -4.91 35.06
C THR A 6 -3.66 -4.89 33.61
N ARG A 7 -3.95 -5.97 32.88
CA ARG A 7 -3.86 -6.02 31.41
C ARG A 7 -4.87 -5.02 30.85
N GLY A 8 -4.43 -3.81 30.61
CA GLY A 8 -5.21 -2.81 29.91
C GLY A 8 -5.37 -3.22 28.44
N ASN A 9 -6.62 -3.40 28.02
CA ASN A 9 -7.07 -3.77 26.67
C ASN A 9 -6.91 -2.61 25.66
N SER A 10 -5.79 -1.87 25.71
CA SER A 10 -5.57 -0.62 24.98
C SER A 10 -4.68 -0.74 23.72
N GLY A 11 -4.20 -1.95 23.40
CA GLY A 11 -3.23 -2.13 22.30
C GLY A 11 -3.80 -1.92 20.89
N VAL A 12 -5.08 -2.25 20.67
CA VAL A 12 -5.68 -2.21 19.32
C VAL A 12 -6.00 -0.77 18.91
N PHE A 13 -6.48 0.07 19.82
CA PHE A 13 -6.79 1.47 19.51
C PHE A 13 -5.53 2.34 19.30
N LYS A 14 -4.46 2.11 20.06
CA LYS A 14 -3.19 2.83 19.91
C LYS A 14 -2.51 2.54 18.57
N GLY A 15 -2.60 1.33 18.04
CA GLY A 15 -2.06 0.98 16.73
C GLY A 15 -2.71 1.73 15.56
N ALA A 16 -4.00 2.02 15.64
CA ALA A 16 -4.70 2.78 14.59
C ALA A 16 -4.28 4.27 14.59
N GLU A 17 -4.04 4.87 15.75
CA GLU A 17 -3.54 6.24 15.87
C GLU A 17 -2.11 6.38 15.39
N MET A 18 -1.27 5.37 15.61
CA MET A 18 0.12 5.33 15.16
C MET A 18 0.28 5.50 13.64
N TYR A 19 -0.67 4.99 12.86
CA TYR A 19 -0.60 5.01 11.40
C TYR A 19 -1.55 6.01 10.75
N LYS A 20 -1.77 7.16 11.39
CA LYS A 20 -2.60 8.24 10.84
C LYS A 20 -1.96 8.82 9.58
N SER A 21 -2.72 8.82 8.49
CA SER A 21 -2.28 9.41 7.22
C SER A 21 -2.14 10.93 7.31
N THR A 22 -1.11 11.48 6.69
CA THR A 22 -0.95 12.93 6.46
C THR A 22 -1.97 13.49 5.46
N ARG A 23 -2.72 12.64 4.78
CA ARG A 23 -3.79 13.04 3.86
C ARG A 23 -5.14 12.61 4.41
N GLU A 24 -6.10 13.51 4.39
CA GLU A 24 -7.49 13.24 4.79
C GLU A 24 -8.15 12.20 3.87
N THR A 25 -7.80 12.20 2.58
CA THR A 25 -8.32 11.25 1.60
C THR A 25 -7.18 10.65 0.77
N THR A 26 -6.78 9.44 1.07
CA THR A 26 -5.95 8.62 0.18
C THR A 26 -6.85 7.80 -0.72
N LYS A 27 -6.81 8.03 -2.04
CA LYS A 27 -7.47 7.11 -2.98
C LYS A 27 -6.64 5.82 -3.03
N LYS A 28 -7.13 4.81 -2.34
CA LYS A 28 -6.62 3.44 -2.48
C LYS A 28 -7.15 2.86 -3.80
N TYR A 29 -6.41 1.93 -4.38
CA TYR A 29 -6.95 1.12 -5.46
C TYR A 29 -8.11 0.28 -4.92
N VAL A 30 -9.26 0.45 -5.52
CA VAL A 30 -10.45 -0.36 -5.25
C VAL A 30 -10.83 -1.01 -6.59
N PRO A 31 -10.80 -2.35 -6.71
CA PRO A 31 -11.02 -3.05 -7.98
C PRO A 31 -12.38 -2.78 -8.62
N PHE A 32 -13.35 -2.31 -7.84
CA PHE A 32 -14.74 -2.07 -8.27
C PHE A 32 -15.05 -0.59 -8.50
N GLU A 33 -14.07 0.30 -8.37
CA GLU A 33 -14.24 1.74 -8.55
C GLU A 33 -13.16 2.30 -9.48
N PRO A 34 -13.51 3.23 -10.40
CA PRO A 34 -12.54 3.91 -11.23
C PRO A 34 -11.53 4.71 -10.37
N THR A 35 -10.25 4.38 -10.55
CA THR A 35 -9.13 5.04 -9.87
C THR A 35 -8.13 5.56 -10.91
N SER A 36 -6.83 5.46 -10.70
CA SER A 36 -5.86 5.79 -11.74
C SER A 36 -5.79 4.66 -12.78
N PRO A 37 -5.80 4.95 -14.10
CA PRO A 37 -5.61 3.93 -15.14
C PRO A 37 -4.30 3.15 -14.98
N HIS A 38 -3.27 3.79 -14.42
CA HIS A 38 -1.95 3.18 -14.21
C HIS A 38 -1.93 2.13 -13.09
N TRP A 39 -3.03 1.97 -12.34
CA TRP A 39 -3.14 0.97 -11.27
C TRP A 39 -3.86 -0.30 -11.73
N TYR A 40 -4.37 -0.31 -12.96
CA TYR A 40 -5.04 -1.48 -13.54
C TYR A 40 -4.10 -2.29 -14.41
N SER A 41 -4.22 -3.60 -14.30
CA SER A 41 -3.84 -4.52 -15.37
C SER A 41 -5.00 -4.61 -16.39
N SER A 42 -4.72 -5.10 -17.59
CA SER A 42 -5.78 -5.36 -18.60
C SER A 42 -6.89 -6.25 -18.03
N GLU A 43 -6.51 -7.29 -17.28
CA GLU A 43 -7.45 -8.21 -16.66
C GLU A 43 -8.32 -7.55 -15.58
N SER A 44 -7.74 -6.69 -14.73
CA SER A 44 -8.50 -6.01 -13.69
C SER A 44 -9.43 -4.94 -14.27
N LEU A 45 -9.02 -4.23 -15.33
CA LEU A 45 -9.90 -3.30 -16.03
C LEU A 45 -11.02 -4.04 -16.75
N LYS A 46 -10.72 -5.19 -17.38
CA LYS A 46 -11.73 -6.06 -17.99
C LYS A 46 -12.81 -6.45 -16.98
N LYS A 47 -12.42 -6.93 -15.80
CA LYS A 47 -13.37 -7.24 -14.71
C LYS A 47 -14.24 -6.04 -14.32
N LEU A 48 -13.65 -4.85 -14.22
CA LEU A 48 -14.41 -3.63 -13.94
C LEU A 48 -15.41 -3.30 -15.04
N VAL A 49 -14.98 -3.29 -16.31
CA VAL A 49 -15.87 -3.04 -17.48
C VAL A 49 -17.04 -4.02 -17.48
N PHE A 50 -16.77 -5.32 -17.34
CA PHE A 50 -17.81 -6.35 -17.34
C PHE A 50 -18.73 -6.27 -16.11
N SER A 51 -18.26 -5.76 -14.97
CA SER A 51 -19.15 -5.49 -13.83
C SER A 51 -20.16 -4.38 -14.12
N TYR A 52 -19.76 -3.33 -14.84
CA TYR A 52 -20.67 -2.28 -15.30
C TYR A 52 -21.69 -2.80 -16.31
N ILE A 53 -21.24 -3.64 -17.27
CA ILE A 53 -22.12 -4.26 -18.24
C ILE A 53 -23.17 -5.14 -17.53
N ALA A 54 -22.73 -6.02 -16.64
CA ALA A 54 -23.62 -6.88 -15.87
C ALA A 54 -24.62 -6.10 -14.99
N ALA A 55 -24.17 -5.01 -14.38
CA ALA A 55 -25.05 -4.14 -13.60
C ALA A 55 -26.15 -3.51 -14.48
N ALA A 56 -25.80 -3.07 -15.70
CA ALA A 56 -26.75 -2.52 -16.65
C ALA A 56 -27.79 -3.56 -17.11
N GLU A 57 -27.35 -4.80 -17.39
CA GLU A 57 -28.23 -5.90 -17.80
C GLU A 57 -29.19 -6.36 -16.71
N ASN A 58 -28.75 -6.29 -15.44
CA ASN A 58 -29.57 -6.67 -14.30
C ASN A 58 -30.45 -5.51 -13.77
N GLY A 59 -30.57 -4.41 -14.51
CA GLY A 59 -31.40 -3.27 -14.12
C GLY A 59 -30.82 -2.39 -13.00
N GLY A 60 -29.58 -2.62 -12.59
CA GLY A 60 -28.86 -1.83 -11.58
C GLY A 60 -28.18 -0.57 -12.14
N GLY A 61 -28.36 -0.26 -13.45
CA GLY A 61 -27.75 0.88 -14.10
C GLY A 61 -28.14 0.97 -15.57
N ARG A 62 -27.43 1.82 -16.31
CA ARG A 62 -27.55 1.92 -17.79
C ARG A 62 -26.27 1.48 -18.45
N ASP A 63 -26.36 1.05 -19.71
CA ASP A 63 -25.16 0.84 -20.53
C ASP A 63 -24.41 2.17 -20.69
N LEU A 64 -23.20 2.22 -20.15
CA LEU A 64 -22.46 3.47 -20.03
C LEU A 64 -21.70 3.78 -21.31
N PRO A 65 -21.82 5.00 -21.89
CA PRO A 65 -20.93 5.43 -22.96
C PRO A 65 -19.47 5.38 -22.52
N VAL A 66 -18.57 4.87 -23.35
CA VAL A 66 -17.14 4.73 -23.03
C VAL A 66 -16.53 6.06 -22.62
N GLY A 67 -16.92 7.18 -23.25
CA GLY A 67 -16.43 8.49 -22.89
C GLY A 67 -16.81 8.93 -21.45
N GLU A 68 -17.97 8.51 -20.94
CA GLU A 68 -18.38 8.77 -19.56
C GLU A 68 -17.64 7.87 -18.57
N PHE A 69 -17.45 6.60 -18.92
CA PHE A 69 -16.64 5.66 -18.13
C PHE A 69 -15.22 6.19 -17.97
N VAL A 70 -14.55 6.59 -19.04
CA VAL A 70 -13.20 7.14 -19.05
C VAL A 70 -13.07 8.37 -18.14
N ARG A 71 -14.07 9.25 -18.14
CA ARG A 71 -14.04 10.47 -17.33
C ARG A 71 -14.09 10.24 -15.81
N GLN A 72 -14.45 9.04 -15.36
CA GLN A 72 -14.46 8.68 -13.95
C GLN A 72 -13.05 8.44 -13.41
N PHE A 73 -12.07 8.19 -14.30
CA PHE A 73 -10.71 7.89 -13.91
C PHE A 73 -9.89 9.13 -13.61
N GLN A 74 -8.95 8.99 -12.69
CA GLN A 74 -8.04 10.05 -12.29
C GLN A 74 -7.21 10.55 -13.48
N GLY A 75 -7.22 11.86 -13.69
CA GLY A 75 -6.50 12.51 -14.78
C GLY A 75 -7.25 12.57 -16.11
N LEU A 76 -8.43 11.91 -16.23
CA LEU A 76 -9.22 11.81 -17.46
C LEU A 76 -10.59 12.52 -17.38
N ALA A 77 -10.90 13.22 -16.29
CA ALA A 77 -12.20 13.88 -16.09
C ALA A 77 -12.53 14.95 -17.15
N ARG A 78 -11.53 15.54 -17.79
CA ARG A 78 -11.71 16.58 -18.81
C ARG A 78 -12.26 15.99 -20.12
N PRO A 79 -13.32 16.59 -20.75
CA PRO A 79 -13.91 16.08 -21.99
C PRO A 79 -12.90 15.87 -23.13
N ALA A 80 -11.91 16.75 -23.25
CA ALA A 80 -10.87 16.65 -24.27
C ALA A 80 -10.05 15.35 -24.14
N LYS A 81 -9.76 14.93 -22.90
CA LYS A 81 -9.03 13.68 -22.63
C LYS A 81 -9.86 12.44 -23.01
N ALA A 82 -11.12 12.41 -22.61
CA ALA A 82 -12.02 11.33 -22.99
C ALA A 82 -12.21 11.26 -24.52
N LYS A 83 -12.25 12.42 -25.23
CA LYS A 83 -12.27 12.46 -26.69
C LYS A 83 -11.00 11.88 -27.29
N ALA A 84 -9.81 12.21 -26.75
CA ALA A 84 -8.54 11.69 -27.22
C ALA A 84 -8.44 10.17 -27.03
N VAL A 85 -8.86 9.63 -25.87
CA VAL A 85 -8.95 8.17 -25.63
C VAL A 85 -9.87 7.52 -26.65
N ARG A 86 -11.07 8.04 -26.86
CA ARG A 86 -12.02 7.49 -27.83
C ARG A 86 -11.49 7.47 -29.27
N ALA A 87 -10.71 8.46 -29.67
CA ALA A 87 -10.13 8.50 -31.01
C ALA A 87 -9.14 7.35 -31.26
N ARG A 88 -8.60 6.72 -30.20
CA ARG A 88 -7.60 5.64 -30.29
C ARG A 88 -8.22 4.24 -30.26
N ILE A 89 -9.42 4.07 -29.70
CA ILE A 89 -10.07 2.76 -29.52
C ILE A 89 -11.05 2.37 -30.63
N GLY A 90 -11.11 3.17 -31.70
CA GLY A 90 -11.98 2.89 -32.83
C GLY A 90 -13.47 3.21 -32.55
N ASP A 91 -14.38 2.45 -33.19
CA ASP A 91 -15.83 2.73 -33.16
C ASP A 91 -16.56 2.08 -31.97
N VAL A 92 -15.93 2.06 -30.79
CA VAL A 92 -16.53 1.58 -29.55
C VAL A 92 -17.28 2.74 -28.89
N LYS A 93 -18.61 2.65 -28.77
CA LYS A 93 -19.48 3.71 -28.23
C LYS A 93 -19.89 3.48 -26.79
N HIS A 94 -20.25 2.25 -26.44
CA HIS A 94 -20.75 1.83 -25.14
C HIS A 94 -19.90 0.71 -24.55
N LEU A 95 -19.98 0.49 -23.24
CA LEU A 95 -19.24 -0.59 -22.60
C LEU A 95 -19.70 -1.97 -23.11
N SER A 96 -20.98 -2.12 -23.43
CA SER A 96 -21.51 -3.37 -23.98
C SER A 96 -20.86 -3.81 -25.29
N ASP A 97 -20.29 -2.89 -26.08
CA ASP A 97 -19.59 -3.22 -27.33
C ASP A 97 -18.38 -4.12 -27.08
N TYR A 98 -17.76 -4.06 -25.88
CA TYR A 98 -16.66 -4.95 -25.51
C TYR A 98 -17.05 -6.41 -25.34
N LYS A 99 -18.34 -6.76 -25.33
CA LYS A 99 -18.78 -8.16 -25.34
C LYS A 99 -18.35 -8.90 -26.60
N ALA A 100 -18.35 -8.20 -27.74
CA ALA A 100 -17.93 -8.77 -29.00
C ALA A 100 -16.43 -9.04 -29.08
N ASN A 101 -15.62 -8.20 -28.40
CA ASN A 101 -14.17 -8.35 -28.32
C ASN A 101 -13.66 -7.90 -26.93
N PRO A 102 -13.66 -8.80 -25.93
CA PRO A 102 -13.19 -8.49 -24.57
C PRO A 102 -11.73 -8.08 -24.49
N GLU A 103 -10.90 -8.52 -25.41
CA GLU A 103 -9.45 -8.20 -25.40
C GLU A 103 -9.19 -6.74 -25.79
N ALA A 104 -10.09 -6.09 -26.53
CA ALA A 104 -10.00 -4.66 -26.84
C ALA A 104 -10.07 -3.74 -25.60
N VAL A 105 -10.42 -4.27 -24.42
CA VAL A 105 -10.26 -3.54 -23.15
C VAL A 105 -8.79 -3.21 -22.85
N GLY A 106 -7.85 -4.02 -23.36
CA GLY A 106 -6.42 -3.73 -23.30
C GLY A 106 -6.04 -2.46 -24.05
N ASP A 107 -6.62 -2.25 -25.24
CA ASP A 107 -6.41 -1.03 -26.03
C ASP A 107 -7.01 0.20 -25.34
N LEU A 108 -8.19 0.04 -24.71
CA LEU A 108 -8.78 1.09 -23.88
C LEU A 108 -7.84 1.48 -22.73
N LEU A 109 -7.28 0.49 -22.01
CA LEU A 109 -6.35 0.75 -20.92
C LEU A 109 -5.13 1.52 -21.41
N SER A 110 -4.50 1.06 -22.48
CA SER A 110 -3.32 1.70 -23.09
C SER A 110 -3.61 3.15 -23.48
N ALA A 111 -4.74 3.40 -24.15
CA ALA A 111 -5.17 4.73 -24.53
C ALA A 111 -5.42 5.65 -23.30
N MET A 112 -6.01 5.10 -22.22
CA MET A 112 -6.24 5.84 -20.98
C MET A 112 -4.92 6.17 -20.26
N GLN A 113 -3.96 5.26 -20.25
CA GLN A 113 -2.64 5.46 -19.65
C GLN A 113 -1.84 6.53 -20.39
N GLU A 114 -1.84 6.51 -21.72
CA GLU A 114 -1.17 7.53 -22.54
C GLU A 114 -1.74 8.93 -22.35
N GLU A 115 -3.05 9.05 -22.15
CA GLU A 115 -3.72 10.34 -21.94
C GLU A 115 -3.73 10.82 -20.48
N SER A 116 -3.26 10.01 -19.53
CA SER A 116 -3.14 10.35 -18.11
C SER A 116 -1.67 10.38 -17.64
N LYS A 117 -1.44 11.00 -16.50
CA LYS A 117 -0.10 11.03 -15.91
C LYS A 117 0.04 9.91 -14.89
N LEU A 118 1.21 9.27 -14.86
CA LEU A 118 1.57 8.33 -13.81
C LEU A 118 1.48 9.03 -12.45
N PRO A 119 0.73 8.48 -11.48
CA PRO A 119 0.65 9.03 -10.13
C PRO A 119 2.01 8.99 -9.45
N LYS A 120 2.41 10.11 -8.84
CA LYS A 120 3.65 10.16 -8.06
C LYS A 120 3.46 9.47 -6.71
N PRO A 121 4.50 8.82 -6.14
CA PRO A 121 4.43 8.19 -4.81
C PRO A 121 3.93 9.15 -3.72
N ALA A 122 4.34 10.41 -3.76
CA ALA A 122 3.86 11.46 -2.83
C ALA A 122 2.33 11.62 -2.80
N ALA A 123 1.60 11.16 -3.84
CA ALA A 123 0.14 11.18 -3.86
C ALA A 123 -0.50 10.14 -2.92
N LEU A 124 0.24 9.14 -2.47
CA LEU A 124 -0.26 8.09 -1.58
C LEU A 124 -0.39 8.54 -0.11
N GLY A 125 0.30 9.61 0.28
CA GLY A 125 0.44 10.01 1.68
C GLY A 125 1.47 9.16 2.42
N PHE A 126 1.73 9.51 3.66
CA PHE A 126 2.67 8.86 4.58
C PHE A 126 2.27 9.19 6.03
N VAL A 127 2.92 8.61 7.00
CA VAL A 127 2.71 8.91 8.43
C VAL A 127 3.58 10.10 8.86
N GLY A 128 4.87 10.00 8.63
CA GLY A 128 5.85 11.07 8.86
C GLY A 128 6.64 10.93 10.18
N LYS A 129 7.83 11.55 10.18
CA LYS A 129 8.79 11.48 11.26
C LYS A 129 8.20 11.91 12.61
N GLU A 130 7.62 13.11 12.65
CA GLU A 130 7.12 13.70 13.90
C GLU A 130 6.02 12.85 14.56
N HIS A 131 5.19 12.19 13.75
CA HIS A 131 4.12 11.36 14.29
C HIS A 131 4.67 10.07 14.92
N PHE A 132 5.62 9.39 14.25
CA PHE A 132 6.26 8.20 14.82
C PHE A 132 7.09 8.55 16.07
N GLU A 133 7.81 9.65 16.07
CA GLU A 133 8.60 10.12 17.20
C GLU A 133 7.73 10.35 18.45
N LYS A 134 6.68 11.16 18.30
CA LYS A 134 5.70 11.41 19.38
C LYS A 134 5.00 10.14 19.85
N PHE A 135 4.70 9.22 18.93
CA PHE A 135 4.08 7.96 19.29
C PHE A 135 5.01 7.11 20.14
N PHE A 136 6.28 6.95 19.76
CA PHE A 136 7.24 6.18 20.53
C PHE A 136 7.51 6.84 21.90
N GLU A 137 7.71 8.15 21.96
CA GLU A 137 7.88 8.90 23.20
C GLU A 137 6.67 8.80 24.15
N SER A 138 5.48 8.57 23.61
CA SER A 138 4.27 8.38 24.43
C SER A 138 4.19 7.01 25.12
N ILE A 139 5.02 6.04 24.68
CA ILE A 139 4.97 4.65 25.14
C ILE A 139 6.25 4.23 25.83
N TYR A 140 7.41 4.75 25.38
CA TYR A 140 8.73 4.31 25.75
C TYR A 140 9.61 5.47 26.24
N ASP A 141 10.62 5.13 27.04
CA ASP A 141 11.76 6.01 27.31
C ASP A 141 12.75 5.94 26.13
N VAL A 142 12.60 6.87 25.18
CA VAL A 142 13.35 6.91 23.93
C VAL A 142 14.71 7.59 24.15
N GLN A 143 15.81 6.86 23.91
CA GLN A 143 17.17 7.37 24.02
C GLN A 143 17.65 8.01 22.70
N GLU A 144 17.32 7.41 21.58
CA GLU A 144 17.66 7.89 20.23
C GLU A 144 16.55 7.51 19.27
N PHE A 145 16.22 8.41 18.34
CA PHE A 145 15.20 8.16 17.30
C PHE A 145 15.76 8.36 15.89
N LYS A 146 15.52 7.39 15.02
CA LYS A 146 15.88 7.45 13.60
C LYS A 146 14.66 7.22 12.72
N TYR A 147 14.59 7.94 11.61
CA TYR A 147 13.52 7.81 10.64
C TYR A 147 14.04 7.88 9.21
N VAL A 148 13.53 7.00 8.38
CA VAL A 148 13.82 6.97 6.95
C VAL A 148 12.52 6.84 6.18
N LYS A 149 12.32 7.70 5.17
CA LYS A 149 11.27 7.57 4.16
C LYS A 149 11.91 7.36 2.80
N ARG A 150 11.39 6.40 2.03
CA ARG A 150 11.77 6.16 0.65
C ARG A 150 10.52 6.15 -0.22
N GLU A 151 10.66 6.71 -1.40
CA GLU A 151 9.64 6.69 -2.45
C GLU A 151 10.21 5.94 -3.64
N GLY A 152 9.39 5.11 -4.26
CA GLY A 152 9.82 4.28 -5.39
C GLY A 152 8.66 3.83 -6.24
N THR A 153 8.97 2.92 -7.13
CA THR A 153 8.01 2.27 -8.01
C THR A 153 8.30 0.78 -7.99
N LEU A 154 7.28 -0.02 -7.80
CA LEU A 154 7.37 -1.47 -7.89
C LEU A 154 7.65 -1.91 -9.32
N PRO A 155 8.17 -3.14 -9.57
CA PRO A 155 8.33 -3.69 -10.91
C PRO A 155 7.06 -3.63 -11.77
N SER A 156 5.90 -3.69 -11.14
CA SER A 156 4.59 -3.51 -11.79
C SER A 156 4.27 -2.09 -12.26
N GLY A 157 5.14 -1.11 -12.00
CA GLY A 157 4.87 0.31 -12.26
C GLY A 157 4.05 1.01 -11.17
N LEU A 158 3.61 0.30 -10.12
CA LEU A 158 2.84 0.89 -9.02
C LEU A 158 3.74 1.73 -8.10
N PRO A 159 3.28 2.92 -7.68
CA PRO A 159 4.03 3.74 -6.75
C PRO A 159 4.08 3.10 -5.36
N LEU A 160 5.18 3.33 -4.68
CA LEU A 160 5.46 2.81 -3.34
C LEU A 160 5.98 3.94 -2.45
N VAL A 161 5.46 4.03 -1.23
CA VAL A 161 6.08 4.76 -0.13
C VAL A 161 6.44 3.75 0.95
N PHE A 162 7.66 3.81 1.42
CA PHE A 162 8.16 3.02 2.54
C PHE A 162 8.66 3.95 3.63
N GLU A 163 8.21 3.75 4.86
CA GLU A 163 8.65 4.45 6.05
C GLU A 163 9.18 3.45 7.07
N PHE A 164 10.30 3.78 7.66
CA PHE A 164 10.93 3.00 8.71
C PHE A 164 11.35 3.94 9.84
N ALA A 165 10.88 3.67 11.04
CA ALA A 165 11.24 4.39 12.25
C ALA A 165 11.84 3.40 13.26
N LEU A 166 12.92 3.81 13.93
CA LEU A 166 13.60 3.05 14.95
C LEU A 166 13.86 3.93 16.16
N ALA A 167 13.54 3.43 17.33
CA ALA A 167 13.87 4.05 18.60
C ALA A 167 14.73 3.11 19.44
N ASN A 168 15.89 3.58 19.90
CA ASN A 168 16.69 2.92 20.93
C ASN A 168 16.06 3.21 22.29
N LEU A 169 15.92 2.19 23.12
CA LEU A 169 15.19 2.23 24.38
C LEU A 169 16.06 1.77 25.54
N SER A 170 15.65 2.12 26.77
CA SER A 170 16.20 1.54 27.99
C SER A 170 15.61 0.15 28.29
N GLU A 171 14.46 -0.16 27.74
CA GLU A 171 13.69 -1.39 27.92
C GLU A 171 13.41 -2.12 26.60
N MET A 172 12.78 -3.29 26.66
CA MET A 172 12.42 -4.07 25.48
C MET A 172 11.32 -3.37 24.67
N GLY A 173 11.57 -3.16 23.38
CA GLY A 173 10.61 -2.60 22.43
C GLY A 173 9.84 -3.64 21.64
N HIS A 174 9.01 -3.16 20.72
CA HIS A 174 8.16 -3.97 19.86
C HIS A 174 8.32 -3.60 18.39
N LEU A 175 8.00 -4.55 17.51
CA LEU A 175 7.84 -4.32 16.08
C LEU A 175 6.39 -3.92 15.78
N TYR A 176 6.24 -2.76 15.14
CA TYR A 176 4.97 -2.24 14.65
C TYR A 176 4.99 -2.23 13.12
N THR A 177 4.01 -2.84 12.50
CA THR A 177 3.95 -2.92 11.05
C THR A 177 2.58 -2.52 10.53
N ALA A 178 2.56 -1.85 9.37
CA ALA A 178 1.33 -1.46 8.72
C ALA A 178 1.44 -1.42 7.20
N ILE A 179 0.31 -1.68 6.54
CA ILE A 179 0.12 -1.52 5.11
C ILE A 179 -1.06 -0.59 4.87
N ASN A 180 -0.85 0.45 4.06
CA ASN A 180 -1.91 1.42 3.74
C ASN A 180 -2.61 1.97 4.99
N PHE A 181 -1.85 2.39 5.99
CA PHE A 181 -2.32 2.95 7.27
C PHE A 181 -3.15 1.97 8.13
N SER A 182 -3.04 0.68 7.86
CA SER A 182 -3.71 -0.36 8.64
C SER A 182 -2.65 -1.27 9.26
N PRO A 183 -2.65 -1.45 10.60
CA PRO A 183 -1.72 -2.36 11.27
C PRO A 183 -1.82 -3.78 10.70
N THR A 184 -0.67 -4.47 10.65
CA THR A 184 -0.60 -5.89 10.26
C THR A 184 -0.21 -6.75 11.46
N PHE A 185 -0.62 -8.02 11.46
CA PHE A 185 -0.30 -8.97 12.53
C PHE A 185 1.02 -9.71 12.32
N GLY A 186 1.67 -9.52 11.18
CA GLY A 186 2.94 -10.16 10.82
C GLY A 186 3.91 -9.17 10.23
N ASP A 187 5.10 -9.64 9.92
CA ASP A 187 6.13 -8.86 9.23
C ASP A 187 5.85 -8.86 7.72
N PRO A 188 5.40 -7.72 7.15
CA PRO A 188 5.04 -7.66 5.73
C PRO A 188 6.25 -7.79 4.79
N LEU A 189 7.46 -7.69 5.30
CA LEU A 189 8.71 -7.80 4.54
C LEU A 189 9.36 -9.17 4.66
N GLU A 190 8.78 -10.10 5.41
CA GLU A 190 9.30 -11.47 5.49
C GLU A 190 9.33 -12.11 4.10
N GLY A 191 10.51 -12.58 3.70
CA GLY A 191 10.73 -13.16 2.38
C GLY A 191 10.97 -12.16 1.25
N THR A 192 11.00 -10.85 1.52
CA THR A 192 11.26 -9.83 0.50
C THR A 192 12.73 -9.41 0.44
N THR A 193 13.17 -8.93 -0.73
CA THR A 193 14.51 -8.35 -0.92
C THR A 193 14.54 -6.82 -0.86
N LEU A 194 13.40 -6.18 -0.66
CA LEU A 194 13.24 -4.72 -0.75
C LEU A 194 14.11 -3.94 0.24
N ALA A 195 14.26 -4.48 1.44
CA ALA A 195 15.07 -3.85 2.48
C ALA A 195 16.51 -4.38 2.52
N GLY A 196 16.89 -5.24 1.57
CA GLY A 196 18.20 -5.83 1.42
C GLY A 196 18.23 -7.35 1.67
N PRO A 197 19.32 -8.03 1.30
CA PRO A 197 19.45 -9.49 1.39
C PRO A 197 19.24 -10.05 2.79
N GLN A 198 19.57 -9.26 3.81
CA GLN A 198 19.43 -9.62 5.23
C GLN A 198 17.98 -9.83 5.66
N PHE A 199 17.02 -9.21 4.97
CA PHE A 199 15.60 -9.35 5.27
C PHE A 199 14.95 -10.55 4.54
N LYS A 200 15.63 -11.11 3.54
CA LYS A 200 15.07 -12.14 2.68
C LYS A 200 14.59 -13.39 3.43
N ALA A 201 15.34 -13.81 4.45
CA ALA A 201 15.03 -15.04 5.17
C ALA A 201 13.98 -14.82 6.29
N ASN A 202 14.12 -13.74 7.05
CA ASN A 202 13.41 -13.57 8.33
C ASN A 202 12.72 -12.22 8.49
N GLY A 203 12.70 -11.37 7.45
CA GLY A 203 12.11 -10.05 7.49
C GLY A 203 12.75 -9.12 8.52
N ILE A 204 11.97 -8.14 8.99
CA ILE A 204 12.41 -7.18 10.01
C ILE A 204 12.65 -7.89 11.34
N THR A 205 11.80 -8.83 11.70
CA THR A 205 11.89 -9.59 12.95
C THR A 205 13.21 -10.36 13.04
N GLY A 206 13.60 -11.04 11.96
CA GLY A 206 14.87 -11.75 11.90
C GLY A 206 16.08 -10.83 11.95
N PHE A 207 16.01 -9.67 11.31
CA PHE A 207 17.04 -8.65 11.37
C PHE A 207 17.25 -8.14 12.80
N LEU A 208 16.18 -7.84 13.52
CA LEU A 208 16.24 -7.39 14.91
C LEU A 208 16.76 -8.48 15.85
N SER A 209 16.32 -9.73 15.68
CA SER A 209 16.75 -10.85 16.51
C SER A 209 18.24 -11.19 16.34
N GLN A 210 18.84 -10.86 15.19
CA GLN A 210 20.27 -10.99 14.94
C GLN A 210 21.10 -9.83 15.53
N GLY A 211 20.46 -8.86 16.20
CA GLY A 211 21.13 -7.73 16.82
C GLY A 211 21.72 -6.70 15.84
N HIS A 212 21.32 -6.72 14.58
CA HIS A 212 21.82 -5.77 13.58
C HIS A 212 21.44 -4.32 13.84
N ALA A 213 20.41 -4.09 14.67
CA ALA A 213 20.00 -2.77 15.09
C ALA A 213 20.85 -2.22 16.27
N LEU A 214 21.69 -3.05 16.89
CA LEU A 214 22.52 -2.70 18.03
C LEU A 214 23.95 -2.37 17.60
N PRO A 215 24.67 -1.51 18.35
CA PRO A 215 26.10 -1.33 18.20
C PRO A 215 26.83 -2.68 18.29
N GLU A 216 27.94 -2.82 17.58
CA GLU A 216 28.69 -4.08 17.51
C GLU A 216 29.13 -4.60 18.88
N SER A 217 29.40 -3.70 19.83
CA SER A 217 29.73 -3.98 21.22
C SER A 217 28.58 -4.60 22.04
N GLU A 218 27.33 -4.42 21.58
CA GLU A 218 26.13 -4.91 22.28
C GLU A 218 25.49 -6.11 21.59
N ARG A 219 26.05 -6.59 20.48
CA ARG A 219 25.59 -7.79 19.79
C ARG A 219 25.93 -9.04 20.59
N SER A 220 24.95 -9.56 21.30
CA SER A 220 25.07 -10.86 21.96
C SER A 220 24.58 -11.96 21.03
N TRP A 221 25.34 -13.05 20.94
CA TRP A 221 24.99 -14.29 20.18
C TRP A 221 23.79 -15.03 20.80
N TYR A 222 23.38 -14.65 22.00
CA TYR A 222 22.22 -15.22 22.68
C TYR A 222 21.13 -14.14 22.77
N TYR A 223 19.93 -14.45 22.31
CA TYR A 223 18.65 -13.79 22.46
C TYR A 223 18.61 -12.71 23.56
N SER A 224 19.28 -11.60 23.35
CA SER A 224 18.99 -10.40 24.11
C SER A 224 17.80 -9.75 23.38
N PRO A 225 16.66 -9.63 24.02
CA PRO A 225 15.55 -8.89 23.43
C PRO A 225 16.07 -7.50 23.05
N ALA A 226 15.97 -7.15 21.78
CA ALA A 226 16.49 -5.89 21.29
C ALA A 226 15.81 -4.75 22.03
N LYS A 227 16.60 -3.88 22.67
CA LYS A 227 16.11 -2.65 23.32
C LYS A 227 15.78 -1.61 22.25
N VAL A 228 14.96 -2.00 21.29
CA VAL A 228 14.54 -1.14 20.18
C VAL A 228 13.05 -1.30 19.91
N ALA A 229 12.38 -0.20 19.64
CA ALA A 229 11.07 -0.22 18.99
C ALA A 229 11.26 0.11 17.51
N VAL A 230 10.55 -0.61 16.66
CA VAL A 230 10.60 -0.41 15.22
C VAL A 230 9.19 -0.25 14.67
N ALA A 231 9.01 0.74 13.81
CA ALA A 231 7.81 0.85 12.98
C ALA A 231 8.20 0.75 11.51
N ALA A 232 7.48 -0.11 10.77
CA ALA A 232 7.59 -0.21 9.32
C ALA A 232 6.21 0.01 8.70
N HIS A 233 6.13 0.96 7.78
CA HIS A 233 4.89 1.31 7.10
C HIS A 233 5.09 1.32 5.59
N ILE A 234 4.18 0.66 4.88
CA ILE A 234 4.21 0.52 3.44
C ILE A 234 2.91 1.06 2.85
N VAL A 235 3.02 1.94 1.86
CA VAL A 235 1.85 2.45 1.14
C VAL A 235 2.01 2.14 -0.34
N THR A 236 1.05 1.39 -0.89
CA THR A 236 0.93 1.09 -2.32
C THR A 236 -0.55 0.97 -2.71
N PRO A 237 -0.94 1.37 -3.93
CA PRO A 237 -2.36 1.34 -4.32
C PRO A 237 -2.97 -0.07 -4.34
N ALA A 238 -2.20 -1.07 -4.76
CA ALA A 238 -2.67 -2.43 -4.95
C ALA A 238 -1.69 -3.44 -4.31
N PRO A 239 -1.71 -3.59 -2.97
CA PRO A 239 -0.86 -4.56 -2.30
C PRO A 239 -1.25 -5.98 -2.71
N ILE A 240 -0.27 -6.75 -3.20
CA ILE A 240 -0.43 -8.18 -3.47
C ILE A 240 0.14 -8.94 -2.27
N TYR A 241 -0.63 -9.85 -1.73
CA TYR A 241 -0.25 -10.63 -0.56
C TYR A 241 0.13 -12.05 -0.95
N LEU A 242 1.14 -12.60 -0.29
CA LEU A 242 1.59 -14.00 -0.44
C LEU A 242 0.69 -14.99 0.31
N ASP A 243 -0.09 -14.50 1.26
CA ASP A 243 -0.93 -15.33 2.13
C ASP A 243 -2.35 -14.75 2.28
N ARG A 244 -3.30 -15.62 2.67
CA ARG A 244 -4.69 -15.24 2.90
C ARG A 244 -4.89 -14.33 4.12
N GLY A 245 -3.97 -14.37 5.07
CA GLY A 245 -3.97 -13.54 6.28
C GLY A 245 -3.55 -12.09 6.00
N LYS A 246 -3.09 -11.79 4.78
CA LYS A 246 -2.58 -10.47 4.37
C LYS A 246 -1.44 -9.98 5.27
N THR A 247 -0.58 -10.90 5.68
CA THR A 247 0.53 -10.62 6.58
C THR A 247 1.83 -10.35 5.83
N ARG A 248 2.03 -10.98 4.65
CA ARG A 248 3.24 -10.84 3.84
C ARG A 248 2.94 -10.29 2.46
N LEU A 249 3.73 -9.30 2.03
CA LEU A 249 3.60 -8.69 0.70
C LEU A 249 4.40 -9.46 -0.35
N ASN A 250 3.78 -9.64 -1.52
CA ASN A 250 4.52 -10.02 -2.71
C ASN A 250 5.10 -8.75 -3.35
N MET A 251 6.41 -8.59 -3.26
CA MET A 251 7.10 -7.44 -3.81
C MET A 251 7.86 -7.76 -5.10
N GLU A 252 7.91 -9.04 -5.51
CA GLU A 252 8.69 -9.52 -6.66
C GLU A 252 7.85 -9.70 -7.93
N GLY A 253 6.53 -9.75 -7.82
CA GLY A 253 5.65 -10.16 -8.93
C GLY A 253 4.46 -9.25 -9.19
N ALA A 254 4.50 -8.01 -8.71
CA ALA A 254 3.44 -7.05 -9.01
C ALA A 254 3.78 -6.19 -10.21
#